data_4fc551f4a0417158fbbeb76fe6b35633
#
_entry.id   4fc551f4a0417158fbbeb76fe6b35633
#
_cell.length_a   1.000
_cell.length_b   1.000
_cell.length_c   1.000
_cell.angle_alpha   90.00
_cell.angle_beta   90.00
_cell.angle_gamma   90.00
#
_symmetry.space_group_name_H-M   'P 1'
#
loop_
_entity.id
_entity.type
_entity.pdbx_description
1 polymer ?
#
loop_
_entity_poly.entity_id
_entity_poly.type
_entity_poly.pdbx_seq_one_letter_code
_entity_poly.pdbx_strand_id
1 'polypeptide(L)'
;MLLCCIFWVTGAIAQVCIDCHQKVNPNIVSDWQTSKHSQNDVTCSTCHGEQHQSHHDFVYAKIPTPETCSECHETQVTQFKKGKHAMAWAAMNALPTTHWQPMELIQGMKGCGGCHQIGLKDKGDIQELKKDGASFGIASCDACHTRHIFSVQEAKQPQACQTCHMGFDHPQWAMYSSSKHGVRYLLKQSGALPETAAAPTCQTCHMQEGNHEVRTAWGFLAVRLPMPEDEQWAANRATILQALGVLDPDGNPTARLDIVKAADIARLTQEDWQKERDKMVKTCNQCHSVNFAKAELEKGDNMIKEADRLIAEAIRTVASLYKDGILSKPESYTYAFPDLLTFHDAPTLVEQKLFVMYLEYRMRTFQGTFHANPDYALWYGWSSMQRALTEIKYLAGEMRQK
;
A
#
# COMPACT_ATOMS: atom_id res chain seq x y z
N MET A 1 2.96 -37.56 38.28
CA MET A 1 2.14 -38.27 37.31
C MET A 1 0.92 -37.41 36.93
N LEU A 2 1.11 -36.23 36.35
CA LEU A 2 0.04 -35.29 35.98
C LEU A 2 0.27 -34.53 34.65
N LEU A 3 1.24 -34.99 33.82
CA LEU A 3 1.55 -34.31 32.55
C LEU A 3 0.96 -35.01 31.30
N CYS A 4 0.23 -36.10 31.44
CA CYS A 4 -0.23 -36.90 30.31
C CYS A 4 -1.65 -36.60 29.82
N CYS A 5 -2.46 -35.81 30.57
CA CYS A 5 -3.87 -35.58 30.19
C CYS A 5 -4.12 -34.40 29.28
N ILE A 6 -3.19 -33.44 29.16
CA ILE A 6 -3.42 -32.24 28.36
C ILE A 6 -3.31 -32.51 26.84
N PHE A 7 -2.43 -33.40 26.41
CA PHE A 7 -2.25 -33.76 25.01
C PHE A 7 -3.44 -34.51 24.38
N TRP A 8 -4.24 -35.21 25.16
CA TRP A 8 -5.40 -35.97 24.64
C TRP A 8 -6.63 -35.09 24.37
N VAL A 9 -6.81 -34.01 25.11
CA VAL A 9 -7.96 -33.12 24.95
C VAL A 9 -7.82 -32.24 23.70
N THR A 10 -6.64 -31.74 23.44
CA THR A 10 -6.39 -30.90 22.23
C THR A 10 -6.54 -31.69 20.95
N GLY A 11 -6.12 -32.95 20.92
CA GLY A 11 -6.31 -33.84 19.77
C GLY A 11 -7.76 -34.15 19.45
N ALA A 12 -8.59 -34.31 20.47
CA ALA A 12 -10.01 -34.61 20.29
C ALA A 12 -10.81 -33.42 19.76
N ILE A 13 -10.51 -32.19 20.20
CA ILE A 13 -11.18 -30.97 19.71
C ILE A 13 -10.77 -30.71 18.23
N ALA A 14 -9.49 -30.86 17.90
CA ALA A 14 -9.02 -30.71 16.52
C ALA A 14 -9.72 -31.68 15.56
N GLN A 15 -9.96 -32.91 15.98
CA GLN A 15 -10.64 -33.93 15.16
C GLN A 15 -12.10 -33.55 14.88
N VAL A 16 -12.83 -32.99 15.84
CA VAL A 16 -14.23 -32.54 15.65
C VAL A 16 -14.29 -31.45 14.55
N CYS A 17 -13.37 -30.49 14.57
CA CYS A 17 -13.28 -29.45 13.53
C CYS A 17 -13.04 -30.07 12.14
N ILE A 18 -12.07 -31.00 12.06
CA ILE A 18 -11.72 -31.69 10.81
C ILE A 18 -12.92 -32.46 10.28
N ASP A 19 -13.57 -33.28 11.09
CA ASP A 19 -14.68 -34.16 10.69
C ASP A 19 -15.89 -33.37 10.13
N CYS A 20 -16.14 -32.17 10.68
CA CYS A 20 -17.18 -31.29 10.21
C CYS A 20 -16.74 -30.56 8.92
N HIS A 21 -15.62 -29.84 8.97
CA HIS A 21 -15.15 -29.01 7.87
C HIS A 21 -14.70 -29.80 6.64
N GLN A 22 -14.28 -31.07 6.82
CA GLN A 22 -14.04 -31.98 5.69
C GLN A 22 -15.29 -32.19 4.83
N LYS A 23 -16.50 -32.07 5.41
CA LYS A 23 -17.77 -32.20 4.70
C LYS A 23 -18.29 -30.88 4.15
N VAL A 24 -18.04 -29.77 4.87
CA VAL A 24 -18.61 -28.45 4.57
C VAL A 24 -17.66 -27.60 3.73
N ASN A 25 -16.36 -27.61 4.07
CA ASN A 25 -15.31 -26.79 3.43
C ASN A 25 -14.03 -27.62 3.24
N PRO A 26 -14.05 -28.70 2.44
CA PRO A 26 -12.97 -29.70 2.37
C PRO A 26 -11.59 -29.09 2.03
N ASN A 27 -11.55 -28.05 1.22
CA ASN A 27 -10.29 -27.41 0.83
C ASN A 27 -9.59 -26.70 2.00
N ILE A 28 -10.32 -26.16 2.97
CA ILE A 28 -9.73 -25.57 4.17
C ILE A 28 -8.94 -26.62 4.96
N VAL A 29 -9.52 -27.81 5.09
CA VAL A 29 -8.88 -28.94 5.79
C VAL A 29 -7.67 -29.44 5.01
N SER A 30 -7.82 -29.63 3.71
CA SER A 30 -6.75 -30.08 2.81
C SER A 30 -5.55 -29.12 2.83
N ASP A 31 -5.80 -27.81 2.73
CA ASP A 31 -4.76 -26.80 2.79
C ASP A 31 -4.04 -26.80 4.14
N TRP A 32 -4.81 -26.84 5.23
CA TRP A 32 -4.21 -26.92 6.57
C TRP A 32 -3.37 -28.19 6.74
N GLN A 33 -3.82 -29.36 6.29
CA GLN A 33 -3.11 -30.61 6.40
C GLN A 33 -1.74 -30.58 5.68
N THR A 34 -1.62 -29.81 4.60
CA THR A 34 -0.36 -29.62 3.88
C THR A 34 0.53 -28.53 4.48
N SER A 35 0.01 -27.74 5.39
CA SER A 35 0.71 -26.59 5.99
C SER A 35 1.81 -27.02 6.98
N LYS A 36 2.77 -26.10 7.21
CA LYS A 36 3.72 -26.26 8.29
C LYS A 36 3.08 -26.16 9.68
N HIS A 37 1.94 -25.48 9.80
CA HIS A 37 1.19 -25.42 11.04
C HIS A 37 0.70 -26.80 11.47
N SER A 38 0.07 -27.54 10.57
CA SER A 38 -0.38 -28.92 10.86
C SER A 38 0.80 -29.84 11.23
N GLN A 39 1.95 -29.69 10.56
CA GLN A 39 3.15 -30.48 10.82
C GLN A 39 3.81 -30.17 12.18
N ASN A 40 3.43 -29.07 12.83
CA ASN A 40 3.93 -28.62 14.12
C ASN A 40 2.82 -28.52 15.18
N ASP A 41 1.79 -29.34 15.06
CA ASP A 41 0.69 -29.48 16.02
C ASP A 41 -0.11 -28.18 16.28
N VAL A 42 -0.06 -27.19 15.36
CA VAL A 42 -0.89 -25.99 15.41
C VAL A 42 -2.26 -26.34 14.83
N THR A 43 -3.26 -26.47 15.69
CA THR A 43 -4.60 -26.94 15.34
C THR A 43 -5.54 -25.79 14.94
N CYS A 44 -6.71 -26.12 14.44
CA CYS A 44 -7.76 -25.14 14.11
C CYS A 44 -8.11 -24.27 15.32
N SER A 45 -8.23 -24.87 16.51
CA SER A 45 -8.58 -24.15 17.73
C SER A 45 -7.50 -23.19 18.23
N THR A 46 -6.23 -23.41 17.87
CA THR A 46 -5.13 -22.48 18.18
C THR A 46 -5.42 -21.08 17.61
N CYS A 47 -5.99 -21.03 16.40
CA CYS A 47 -6.30 -19.78 15.72
C CYS A 47 -7.76 -19.33 15.94
N HIS A 48 -8.72 -20.28 15.90
CA HIS A 48 -10.15 -19.98 15.91
C HIS A 48 -10.82 -20.13 17.28
N GLY A 49 -10.06 -20.57 18.29
CA GLY A 49 -10.59 -20.83 19.65
C GLY A 49 -11.43 -22.11 19.70
N GLU A 50 -12.00 -22.39 20.87
CA GLU A 50 -12.69 -23.63 21.16
C GLU A 50 -14.22 -23.47 21.32
N GLN A 51 -14.74 -22.24 21.13
CA GLN A 51 -16.15 -21.92 21.39
C GLN A 51 -17.07 -22.28 20.23
N HIS A 52 -16.52 -22.49 19.02
CA HIS A 52 -17.26 -22.95 17.86
C HIS A 52 -17.16 -24.47 17.75
N GLN A 53 -18.27 -25.17 17.94
CA GLN A 53 -18.35 -26.64 17.93
C GLN A 53 -19.49 -27.16 17.03
N SER A 54 -20.35 -26.29 16.51
CA SER A 54 -21.50 -26.65 15.69
C SER A 54 -21.85 -25.55 14.70
N HIS A 55 -22.69 -25.85 13.71
CA HIS A 55 -23.15 -24.87 12.74
C HIS A 55 -24.02 -23.73 13.32
N HIS A 56 -24.52 -23.89 14.55
CA HIS A 56 -25.34 -22.89 15.23
C HIS A 56 -24.52 -21.83 15.98
N ASP A 57 -23.28 -22.13 16.29
CA ASP A 57 -22.41 -21.30 17.12
C ASP A 57 -21.20 -20.73 16.39
N PHE A 58 -21.24 -20.73 15.05
CA PHE A 58 -20.14 -20.24 14.19
C PHE A 58 -19.72 -18.79 14.49
N VAL A 59 -20.62 -17.98 15.04
CA VAL A 59 -20.35 -16.59 15.45
C VAL A 59 -19.33 -16.50 16.57
N TYR A 60 -19.11 -17.58 17.31
CA TYR A 60 -18.12 -17.64 18.40
C TYR A 60 -16.71 -18.05 17.93
N ALA A 61 -16.57 -18.47 16.66
CA ALA A 61 -15.25 -18.68 16.11
C ALA A 61 -14.46 -17.38 16.14
N LYS A 62 -13.25 -17.42 16.71
CA LYS A 62 -12.35 -16.25 16.68
C LYS A 62 -11.94 -15.95 15.26
N ILE A 63 -11.85 -14.67 14.94
CA ILE A 63 -11.17 -14.19 13.74
C ILE A 63 -9.71 -14.01 14.12
N PRO A 64 -8.76 -14.74 13.50
CA PRO A 64 -7.34 -14.57 13.77
C PRO A 64 -6.88 -13.16 13.38
N THR A 65 -6.10 -12.55 14.24
CA THR A 65 -5.49 -11.24 14.05
C THR A 65 -3.97 -11.36 14.14
N PRO A 66 -3.19 -10.32 13.83
CA PRO A 66 -1.75 -10.35 14.05
C PRO A 66 -1.35 -10.73 15.48
N GLU A 67 -2.18 -10.39 16.49
CA GLU A 67 -1.97 -10.79 17.89
C GLU A 67 -2.01 -12.31 18.06
N THR A 68 -2.93 -12.99 17.37
CA THR A 68 -2.97 -14.46 17.36
C THR A 68 -1.68 -15.05 16.79
N CYS A 69 -1.17 -14.46 15.71
CA CYS A 69 0.08 -14.91 15.11
C CYS A 69 1.30 -14.61 15.99
N SER A 70 1.24 -13.53 16.80
CA SER A 70 2.37 -13.08 17.62
C SER A 70 2.73 -14.06 18.75
N GLU A 71 1.83 -14.96 19.12
CA GLU A 71 2.10 -16.01 20.13
C GLU A 71 3.30 -16.90 19.75
N CYS A 72 3.57 -17.05 18.43
CA CYS A 72 4.72 -17.80 17.91
C CYS A 72 5.58 -16.97 16.96
N HIS A 73 5.02 -15.94 16.28
CA HIS A 73 5.67 -15.12 15.27
C HIS A 73 5.87 -13.67 15.72
N GLU A 74 6.31 -13.45 16.97
CA GLU A 74 6.44 -12.12 17.59
C GLU A 74 7.30 -11.16 16.77
N THR A 75 8.43 -11.63 16.25
CA THR A 75 9.35 -10.81 15.44
C THR A 75 8.67 -10.29 14.18
N GLN A 76 8.00 -11.15 13.43
CA GLN A 76 7.33 -10.79 12.18
C GLN A 76 6.16 -9.82 12.42
N VAL A 77 5.38 -10.06 13.47
CA VAL A 77 4.27 -9.18 13.85
C VAL A 77 4.79 -7.81 14.30
N THR A 78 5.86 -7.77 15.09
CA THR A 78 6.49 -6.51 15.53
C THR A 78 7.02 -5.71 14.33
N GLN A 79 7.66 -6.37 13.37
CA GLN A 79 8.12 -5.74 12.12
C GLN A 79 6.93 -5.25 11.28
N PHE A 80 5.89 -6.06 11.10
CA PHE A 80 4.68 -5.70 10.36
C PHE A 80 4.03 -4.42 10.94
N LYS A 81 3.89 -4.35 12.28
CA LYS A 81 3.32 -3.18 12.96
C LYS A 81 4.10 -1.88 12.72
N LYS A 82 5.40 -1.97 12.41
CA LYS A 82 6.24 -0.81 12.05
C LYS A 82 6.17 -0.47 10.55
N GLY A 83 5.68 -1.39 9.72
CA GLY A 83 5.56 -1.23 8.27
C GLY A 83 4.33 -0.43 7.83
N LYS A 84 4.30 -0.05 6.57
CA LYS A 84 3.20 0.75 6.00
C LYS A 84 1.92 -0.04 5.80
N HIS A 85 2.01 -1.34 5.58
CA HIS A 85 0.83 -2.19 5.48
C HIS A 85 -0.02 -2.15 6.74
N ALA A 86 0.59 -2.08 7.93
CA ALA A 86 -0.15 -1.97 9.18
C ALA A 86 -1.07 -0.74 9.26
N MET A 87 -0.74 0.33 8.55
CA MET A 87 -1.49 1.59 8.54
C MET A 87 -2.57 1.64 7.45
N ALA A 88 -2.66 0.62 6.59
CA ALA A 88 -3.50 0.68 5.39
C ALA A 88 -5.00 0.91 5.71
N TRP A 89 -5.54 0.25 6.72
CA TRP A 89 -6.94 0.41 7.14
C TRP A 89 -7.21 1.82 7.69
N ALA A 90 -6.38 2.28 8.61
CA ALA A 90 -6.50 3.62 9.17
C ALA A 90 -6.30 4.72 8.10
N ALA A 91 -5.38 4.53 7.16
CA ALA A 91 -5.15 5.46 6.06
C ALA A 91 -6.37 5.57 5.13
N MET A 92 -7.02 4.46 4.80
CA MET A 92 -8.25 4.45 4.02
C MET A 92 -9.37 5.23 4.74
N ASN A 93 -9.59 4.92 6.02
CA ASN A 93 -10.66 5.56 6.80
C ASN A 93 -10.39 7.05 7.09
N ALA A 94 -9.13 7.49 7.07
CA ALA A 94 -8.77 8.89 7.25
C ALA A 94 -8.99 9.76 5.99
N LEU A 95 -9.19 9.15 4.82
CA LEU A 95 -9.43 9.90 3.57
C LEU A 95 -10.88 10.41 3.52
N PRO A 96 -11.13 11.73 3.49
CA PRO A 96 -12.48 12.29 3.49
C PRO A 96 -13.35 11.75 2.35
N THR A 97 -12.76 11.56 1.19
CA THR A 97 -13.45 11.08 -0.01
C THR A 97 -13.91 9.63 0.06
N THR A 98 -13.33 8.82 0.94
CA THR A 98 -13.75 7.43 1.15
C THR A 98 -15.20 7.38 1.65
N HIS A 99 -15.59 8.32 2.51
CA HIS A 99 -16.94 8.35 3.10
C HIS A 99 -18.04 8.73 2.10
N TRP A 100 -17.70 9.23 0.93
CA TRP A 100 -18.67 9.63 -0.11
C TRP A 100 -18.87 8.55 -1.18
N GLN A 101 -18.04 7.51 -1.16
CA GLN A 101 -18.16 6.42 -2.12
C GLN A 101 -19.24 5.43 -1.69
N PRO A 102 -19.91 4.76 -2.63
CA PRO A 102 -20.78 3.64 -2.31
C PRO A 102 -20.09 2.60 -1.44
N MET A 103 -20.79 2.07 -0.44
CA MET A 103 -20.22 1.10 0.51
C MET A 103 -19.63 -0.12 -0.20
N GLU A 104 -20.18 -0.52 -1.34
CA GLU A 104 -19.70 -1.61 -2.18
C GLU A 104 -18.29 -1.35 -2.76
N LEU A 105 -17.90 -0.08 -2.89
CA LEU A 105 -16.57 0.32 -3.34
C LEU A 105 -15.56 0.50 -2.20
N ILE A 106 -16.04 0.65 -0.96
CA ILE A 106 -15.20 0.93 0.22
C ILE A 106 -14.96 -0.34 1.03
N GLN A 107 -16.05 -1.04 1.36
CA GLN A 107 -16.03 -2.16 2.29
C GLN A 107 -16.03 -3.52 1.57
N GLY A 108 -15.56 -4.52 2.30
CA GLY A 108 -15.55 -5.90 1.86
C GLY A 108 -14.47 -6.23 0.81
N MET A 109 -14.63 -7.38 0.20
CA MET A 109 -13.63 -7.99 -0.70
C MET A 109 -13.58 -7.36 -2.10
N LYS A 110 -14.51 -6.47 -2.45
CA LYS A 110 -14.66 -5.93 -3.80
C LYS A 110 -14.34 -4.44 -3.92
N GLY A 111 -14.17 -3.75 -2.81
CA GLY A 111 -13.89 -2.32 -2.78
C GLY A 111 -12.47 -2.00 -2.32
N CYS A 112 -12.26 -0.75 -1.94
CA CYS A 112 -10.98 -0.29 -1.35
C CYS A 112 -10.55 -1.17 -0.17
N GLY A 113 -11.51 -1.61 0.64
CA GLY A 113 -11.29 -2.56 1.74
C GLY A 113 -10.67 -3.88 1.30
N GLY A 114 -10.88 -4.33 0.05
CA GLY A 114 -10.30 -5.57 -0.47
C GLY A 114 -8.77 -5.61 -0.37
N CYS A 115 -8.12 -4.47 -0.59
CA CYS A 115 -6.67 -4.32 -0.44
C CYS A 115 -6.30 -3.74 0.93
N HIS A 116 -6.98 -2.68 1.37
CA HIS A 116 -6.67 -1.96 2.60
C HIS A 116 -6.95 -2.77 3.87
N GLN A 117 -7.73 -3.85 3.80
CA GLN A 117 -7.95 -4.78 4.91
C GLN A 117 -6.67 -5.42 5.46
N ILE A 118 -5.55 -5.34 4.77
CA ILE A 118 -4.24 -5.76 5.29
C ILE A 118 -3.85 -4.96 6.55
N GLY A 119 -4.36 -3.74 6.71
CA GLY A 119 -4.08 -2.88 7.85
C GLY A 119 -4.59 -3.43 9.17
N LEU A 120 -3.96 -2.97 10.25
CA LEU A 120 -4.41 -3.25 11.62
C LEU A 120 -5.81 -2.67 11.83
N LYS A 121 -6.62 -3.42 12.55
CA LYS A 121 -7.97 -3.05 12.95
C LYS A 121 -8.10 -3.17 14.45
N ASP A 122 -8.82 -2.26 15.05
CA ASP A 122 -9.18 -2.38 16.45
C ASP A 122 -10.35 -3.36 16.66
N LYS A 123 -10.73 -3.57 17.92
CA LYS A 123 -11.83 -4.49 18.24
C LYS A 123 -13.18 -4.00 17.72
N GLY A 124 -13.36 -2.68 17.63
CA GLY A 124 -14.58 -2.07 17.11
C GLY A 124 -14.71 -2.30 15.60
N ASP A 125 -13.65 -2.03 14.86
CA ASP A 125 -13.56 -2.33 13.42
C ASP A 125 -13.90 -3.78 13.11
N ILE A 126 -13.32 -4.71 13.89
CA ILE A 126 -13.55 -6.16 13.72
C ILE A 126 -15.02 -6.53 13.99
N GLN A 127 -15.63 -5.92 15.01
CA GLN A 127 -17.04 -6.16 15.32
C GLN A 127 -17.96 -5.62 14.22
N GLU A 128 -17.65 -4.45 13.67
CA GLU A 128 -18.41 -3.87 12.57
C GLU A 128 -18.34 -4.73 11.31
N LEU A 129 -17.14 -5.14 10.91
CA LEU A 129 -16.93 -6.06 9.80
C LEU A 129 -17.67 -7.41 9.97
N LYS A 130 -17.80 -7.89 11.22
CA LYS A 130 -18.60 -9.09 11.51
C LYS A 130 -20.08 -8.87 11.26
N LYS A 131 -20.64 -7.72 11.65
CA LYS A 131 -22.06 -7.39 11.42
C LYS A 131 -22.38 -7.34 9.93
N ASP A 132 -21.46 -6.81 9.12
CA ASP A 132 -21.60 -6.68 7.66
C ASP A 132 -21.38 -8.01 6.92
N GLY A 133 -21.21 -9.11 7.63
CA GLY A 133 -21.04 -10.44 7.05
C GLY A 133 -19.61 -10.79 6.63
N ALA A 134 -18.62 -9.91 6.86
CA ALA A 134 -17.20 -10.20 6.67
C ALA A 134 -16.67 -11.08 7.82
N SER A 135 -17.26 -12.25 7.99
CA SER A 135 -17.03 -13.09 9.18
C SER A 135 -15.61 -13.64 9.28
N PHE A 136 -14.94 -13.86 8.14
CA PHE A 136 -13.62 -14.48 8.09
C PHE A 136 -12.75 -13.80 7.02
N GLY A 137 -11.54 -13.42 7.40
CA GLY A 137 -10.59 -12.85 6.49
C GLY A 137 -10.39 -11.36 6.66
N ILE A 138 -9.84 -11.00 7.80
CA ILE A 138 -9.35 -9.63 8.05
C ILE A 138 -8.06 -9.36 7.25
N ALA A 139 -7.49 -10.43 6.70
CA ALA A 139 -6.41 -10.43 5.71
C ALA A 139 -5.21 -9.54 6.06
N SER A 140 -4.73 -9.60 7.32
CA SER A 140 -3.46 -8.94 7.64
C SER A 140 -2.28 -9.83 7.20
N CYS A 141 -1.96 -10.88 7.95
CA CYS A 141 -0.87 -11.80 7.58
C CYS A 141 -1.26 -12.71 6.40
N ASP A 142 -2.52 -13.09 6.33
CA ASP A 142 -3.09 -13.95 5.30
C ASP A 142 -3.34 -13.24 3.95
N ALA A 143 -3.08 -11.95 3.87
CA ALA A 143 -3.00 -11.26 2.57
C ALA A 143 -1.84 -11.77 1.70
N CYS A 144 -0.74 -12.19 2.33
CA CYS A 144 0.45 -12.69 1.64
C CYS A 144 0.68 -14.19 1.90
N HIS A 145 0.36 -14.67 3.10
CA HIS A 145 0.43 -16.08 3.50
C HIS A 145 -0.97 -16.69 3.41
N THR A 146 -1.39 -17.04 2.20
CA THR A 146 -2.78 -17.48 1.96
C THR A 146 -3.18 -18.61 2.90
N ARG A 147 -4.26 -18.41 3.61
CA ARG A 147 -4.85 -19.39 4.52
C ARG A 147 -5.50 -20.52 3.68
N HIS A 148 -5.42 -21.77 4.08
CA HIS A 148 -4.91 -22.28 5.35
C HIS A 148 -3.57 -23.00 5.18
N ILE A 149 -2.97 -22.90 3.98
CA ILE A 149 -1.66 -23.45 3.69
C ILE A 149 -0.52 -22.63 4.31
N PHE A 150 -0.68 -21.31 4.41
CA PHE A 150 0.30 -20.35 4.95
C PHE A 150 1.70 -20.53 4.34
N SER A 151 1.76 -20.70 3.02
CA SER A 151 2.98 -21.01 2.31
C SER A 151 3.96 -19.83 2.29
N VAL A 152 5.16 -20.05 2.81
CA VAL A 152 6.28 -19.10 2.67
C VAL A 152 6.75 -19.05 1.21
N GLN A 153 6.63 -20.14 0.46
CA GLN A 153 7.00 -20.18 -0.95
C GLN A 153 6.09 -19.30 -1.78
N GLU A 154 4.79 -19.31 -1.52
CA GLU A 154 3.81 -18.41 -2.14
C GLU A 154 4.10 -16.95 -1.78
N ALA A 155 4.25 -16.63 -0.49
CA ALA A 155 4.53 -15.29 0.00
C ALA A 155 5.84 -14.69 -0.55
N LYS A 156 6.79 -15.51 -0.97
CA LYS A 156 8.05 -15.08 -1.62
C LYS A 156 7.91 -14.78 -3.11
N GLN A 157 6.76 -15.09 -3.72
CA GLN A 157 6.54 -14.77 -5.12
C GLN A 157 6.04 -13.33 -5.28
N PRO A 158 6.45 -12.60 -6.32
CA PRO A 158 5.91 -11.27 -6.62
C PRO A 158 4.39 -11.25 -6.78
N GLN A 159 3.78 -12.36 -7.16
CA GLN A 159 2.34 -12.52 -7.31
C GLN A 159 1.58 -12.29 -5.99
N ALA A 160 2.19 -12.57 -4.85
CA ALA A 160 1.59 -12.24 -3.55
C ALA A 160 1.37 -10.74 -3.36
N CYS A 161 2.18 -9.90 -4.02
CA CYS A 161 2.04 -8.43 -4.00
C CYS A 161 1.09 -7.93 -5.10
N GLN A 162 1.07 -8.64 -6.23
CA GLN A 162 0.32 -8.27 -7.42
C GLN A 162 -1.16 -8.03 -7.13
N THR A 163 -1.78 -8.84 -6.28
CA THR A 163 -3.22 -8.77 -5.99
C THR A 163 -3.71 -7.40 -5.54
N CYS A 164 -2.82 -6.61 -4.92
CA CYS A 164 -3.12 -5.26 -4.44
C CYS A 164 -2.33 -4.17 -5.18
N HIS A 165 -1.12 -4.47 -5.70
CA HIS A 165 -0.24 -3.51 -6.33
C HIS A 165 -0.42 -3.43 -7.86
N MET A 166 -1.68 -3.25 -8.29
CA MET A 166 -2.11 -3.07 -9.69
C MET A 166 -3.01 -1.83 -9.89
N GLY A 167 -3.24 -1.04 -8.85
CA GLY A 167 -4.11 0.13 -8.92
C GLY A 167 -3.61 1.21 -9.88
N PHE A 168 -4.49 2.13 -10.24
CA PHE A 168 -4.19 3.23 -11.19
C PHE A 168 -3.07 4.14 -10.68
N ASP A 169 -2.98 4.32 -9.37
CA ASP A 169 -2.03 5.16 -8.65
C ASP A 169 -0.81 4.39 -8.12
N HIS A 170 -0.82 3.07 -8.20
CA HIS A 170 0.25 2.19 -7.70
C HIS A 170 0.41 0.91 -8.55
N PRO A 171 0.61 1.01 -9.87
CA PRO A 171 0.71 -0.14 -10.75
C PRO A 171 2.12 -0.77 -10.71
N GLN A 172 2.65 -1.05 -9.49
CA GLN A 172 4.02 -1.53 -9.32
C GLN A 172 4.25 -2.89 -9.98
N TRP A 173 3.22 -3.76 -10.03
CA TRP A 173 3.34 -5.02 -10.77
C TRP A 173 3.64 -4.78 -12.25
N ALA A 174 2.89 -3.90 -12.92
CA ALA A 174 3.12 -3.58 -14.33
C ALA A 174 4.52 -2.98 -14.56
N MET A 175 4.95 -2.08 -13.67
CA MET A 175 6.29 -1.49 -13.71
C MET A 175 7.38 -2.53 -13.52
N TYR A 176 7.24 -3.41 -12.52
CA TYR A 176 8.21 -4.44 -12.22
C TYR A 176 8.25 -5.51 -13.31
N SER A 177 7.12 -6.10 -13.70
CA SER A 177 7.08 -7.25 -14.63
C SER A 177 7.61 -6.91 -16.02
N SER A 178 7.51 -5.65 -16.45
CA SER A 178 8.09 -5.15 -17.71
C SER A 178 9.48 -4.52 -17.56
N SER A 179 10.02 -4.43 -16.33
CA SER A 179 11.40 -4.00 -16.08
C SER A 179 12.41 -5.12 -16.35
N LYS A 180 13.71 -4.77 -16.40
CA LYS A 180 14.78 -5.78 -16.50
C LYS A 180 14.79 -6.78 -15.34
N HIS A 181 14.43 -6.32 -14.13
CA HIS A 181 14.35 -7.20 -12.95
C HIS A 181 13.19 -8.19 -13.09
N GLY A 182 12.02 -7.72 -13.44
CA GLY A 182 10.85 -8.57 -13.62
C GLY A 182 10.98 -9.53 -14.80
N VAL A 183 11.52 -9.07 -15.92
CA VAL A 183 11.80 -9.94 -17.09
C VAL A 183 12.76 -11.08 -16.70
N ARG A 184 13.81 -10.81 -15.93
CA ARG A 184 14.71 -11.87 -15.43
C ARG A 184 14.00 -12.86 -14.53
N TYR A 185 13.10 -12.38 -13.66
CA TYR A 185 12.28 -13.26 -12.83
C TYR A 185 11.39 -14.16 -13.67
N LEU A 186 10.66 -13.62 -14.65
CA LEU A 186 9.79 -14.40 -15.53
C LEU A 186 10.57 -15.43 -16.38
N LEU A 187 11.74 -15.06 -16.89
CA LEU A 187 12.62 -15.97 -17.62
C LEU A 187 13.15 -17.09 -16.74
N LYS A 188 13.45 -16.82 -15.47
CA LYS A 188 13.85 -17.87 -14.52
C LYS A 188 12.68 -18.81 -14.22
N GLN A 189 11.50 -18.28 -13.99
CA GLN A 189 10.30 -19.08 -13.76
C GLN A 189 9.93 -20.00 -14.95
N SER A 190 10.14 -19.51 -16.17
CA SER A 190 9.90 -20.31 -17.38
C SER A 190 11.02 -21.34 -17.69
N GLY A 191 12.08 -21.40 -16.87
CA GLY A 191 13.22 -22.27 -17.13
C GLY A 191 14.19 -21.75 -18.20
N ALA A 192 13.97 -20.56 -18.77
CA ALA A 192 14.88 -19.95 -19.74
C ALA A 192 16.18 -19.44 -19.11
N LEU A 193 16.17 -19.19 -17.80
CA LEU A 193 17.36 -18.93 -17.01
C LEU A 193 17.57 -20.04 -15.97
N PRO A 194 18.84 -20.37 -15.65
CA PRO A 194 19.12 -21.39 -14.65
C PRO A 194 18.64 -20.95 -13.25
N GLU A 195 18.35 -21.92 -12.37
CA GLU A 195 17.92 -21.68 -10.98
C GLU A 195 18.91 -20.82 -10.17
N THR A 196 20.20 -20.85 -10.52
CA THR A 196 21.24 -20.02 -9.90
C THR A 196 21.26 -18.58 -10.37
N ALA A 197 20.50 -18.23 -11.43
CA ALA A 197 20.47 -16.87 -11.95
C ALA A 197 19.82 -15.91 -10.93
N ALA A 198 20.48 -14.77 -10.70
CA ALA A 198 19.90 -13.69 -9.89
C ALA A 198 18.64 -13.13 -10.58
N ALA A 199 17.52 -13.18 -9.90
CA ALA A 199 16.22 -12.69 -10.37
C ALA A 199 15.48 -12.06 -9.17
N PRO A 200 15.75 -10.78 -8.86
CA PRO A 200 15.20 -10.13 -7.68
C PRO A 200 13.68 -10.01 -7.79
N THR A 201 13.00 -10.31 -6.70
CA THR A 201 11.54 -10.17 -6.55
C THR A 201 11.19 -8.89 -5.79
N CYS A 202 9.90 -8.60 -5.64
CA CYS A 202 9.43 -7.51 -4.79
C CYS A 202 10.00 -7.64 -3.38
N GLN A 203 9.96 -8.85 -2.82
CA GLN A 203 10.43 -9.16 -1.48
C GLN A 203 11.95 -8.96 -1.32
N THR A 204 12.73 -9.20 -2.38
CA THR A 204 14.18 -8.94 -2.36
C THR A 204 14.51 -7.49 -2.04
N CYS A 205 13.71 -6.56 -2.56
CA CYS A 205 13.91 -5.12 -2.38
C CYS A 205 13.15 -4.55 -1.18
N HIS A 206 11.94 -5.04 -0.90
CA HIS A 206 11.04 -4.46 0.10
C HIS A 206 10.96 -5.24 1.41
N MET A 207 11.45 -6.48 1.45
CA MET A 207 11.44 -7.36 2.62
C MET A 207 12.81 -8.02 2.81
N GLN A 208 13.85 -7.21 2.85
CA GLN A 208 15.23 -7.70 2.95
C GLN A 208 15.38 -8.67 4.15
N GLU A 209 15.99 -9.82 3.88
CA GLU A 209 16.21 -10.88 4.88
C GLU A 209 14.91 -11.38 5.56
N GLY A 210 13.75 -11.21 4.89
CA GLY A 210 12.44 -11.59 5.43
C GLY A 210 11.85 -10.59 6.44
N ASN A 211 12.37 -9.38 6.50
CA ASN A 211 11.85 -8.33 7.36
C ASN A 211 10.47 -7.84 6.87
N HIS A 212 9.47 -7.88 7.75
CA HIS A 212 8.08 -7.48 7.46
C HIS A 212 7.81 -5.98 7.64
N GLU A 213 8.81 -5.19 7.99
CA GLU A 213 8.73 -3.72 8.05
C GLU A 213 8.81 -3.13 6.63
N VAL A 214 7.75 -3.33 5.85
CA VAL A 214 7.69 -2.88 4.45
C VAL A 214 7.52 -1.36 4.41
N ARG A 215 8.57 -0.65 4.01
CA ARG A 215 8.56 0.80 3.77
C ARG A 215 9.75 1.23 2.91
N THR A 216 9.70 2.45 2.38
CA THR A 216 10.77 3.04 1.57
C THR A 216 11.07 4.48 1.99
N ALA A 217 12.22 5.00 1.59
CA ALA A 217 12.60 6.39 1.81
C ALA A 217 11.59 7.37 1.20
N TRP A 218 11.02 7.04 0.06
CA TRP A 218 10.15 7.95 -0.69
C TRP A 218 8.68 7.91 -0.25
N GLY A 219 8.21 6.77 0.23
CA GLY A 219 6.79 6.54 0.52
C GLY A 219 5.92 6.55 -0.74
N PHE A 220 4.64 6.25 -0.56
CA PHE A 220 3.70 6.07 -1.66
C PHE A 220 3.52 7.34 -2.52
N LEU A 221 3.25 8.48 -1.89
CA LEU A 221 3.00 9.75 -2.58
C LEU A 221 4.28 10.56 -2.86
N ALA A 222 5.47 10.03 -2.54
CA ALA A 222 6.73 10.77 -2.51
C ALA A 222 6.65 12.09 -1.70
N VAL A 223 5.88 12.10 -0.62
CA VAL A 223 5.76 13.24 0.31
C VAL A 223 6.45 12.99 1.66
N ARG A 224 7.00 11.79 1.85
CA ARG A 224 7.86 11.46 3.00
C ARG A 224 9.23 12.11 2.95
N LEU A 225 9.66 12.55 1.79
CA LEU A 225 10.95 13.20 1.60
C LEU A 225 11.10 14.41 2.52
N PRO A 226 12.27 14.64 3.09
CA PRO A 226 12.61 15.91 3.71
C PRO A 226 12.39 17.07 2.73
N MET A 227 12.19 18.27 3.25
CA MET A 227 12.13 19.44 2.37
C MET A 227 13.48 19.60 1.67
N PRO A 228 13.49 19.73 0.34
CA PRO A 228 14.73 19.84 -0.41
C PRO A 228 15.42 21.18 -0.13
N GLU A 229 16.76 21.19 -0.23
CA GLU A 229 17.58 22.41 -0.12
C GLU A 229 17.43 23.33 -1.36
N ASP A 230 17.11 22.77 -2.51
CA ASP A 230 16.82 23.53 -3.74
C ASP A 230 15.53 24.34 -3.53
N GLU A 231 15.65 25.66 -3.50
CA GLU A 231 14.55 26.59 -3.19
C GLU A 231 13.34 26.41 -4.14
N GLN A 232 13.60 26.21 -5.43
CA GLN A 232 12.53 26.05 -6.42
C GLN A 232 11.79 24.73 -6.21
N TRP A 233 12.51 23.66 -5.93
CA TRP A 233 11.89 22.37 -5.61
C TRP A 233 11.13 22.43 -4.26
N ALA A 234 11.71 23.10 -3.26
CA ALA A 234 11.03 23.31 -1.97
C ALA A 234 9.71 24.08 -2.16
N ALA A 235 9.68 25.14 -2.97
CA ALA A 235 8.47 25.89 -3.29
C ALA A 235 7.42 25.03 -4.03
N ASN A 236 7.84 24.18 -4.96
CA ASN A 236 6.96 23.25 -5.66
C ASN A 236 6.41 22.19 -4.69
N ARG A 237 7.26 21.66 -3.81
CA ARG A 237 6.89 20.70 -2.79
C ARG A 237 5.88 21.30 -1.78
N ALA A 238 6.10 22.56 -1.34
CA ALA A 238 5.17 23.28 -0.48
C ALA A 238 3.79 23.41 -1.13
N THR A 239 3.73 23.77 -2.44
CA THR A 239 2.48 23.84 -3.21
C THR A 239 1.71 22.51 -3.18
N ILE A 240 2.41 21.37 -3.34
CA ILE A 240 1.80 20.04 -3.27
C ILE A 240 1.25 19.76 -1.86
N LEU A 241 2.03 20.07 -0.81
CA LEU A 241 1.62 19.86 0.57
C LEU A 241 0.44 20.73 0.97
N GLN A 242 0.36 21.96 0.43
CA GLN A 242 -0.80 22.82 0.57
C GLN A 242 -2.06 22.24 -0.12
N ALA A 243 -1.91 21.73 -1.32
CA ALA A 243 -2.99 21.07 -2.04
C ALA A 243 -3.41 19.72 -1.45
N LEU A 244 -2.55 19.08 -0.65
CA LEU A 244 -2.91 17.94 0.21
C LEU A 244 -3.57 18.36 1.53
N GLY A 245 -3.64 19.67 1.81
CA GLY A 245 -4.19 20.22 3.03
C GLY A 245 -3.34 19.95 4.28
N VAL A 246 -2.08 19.57 4.14
CA VAL A 246 -1.15 19.35 5.28
C VAL A 246 -0.35 20.59 5.67
N LEU A 247 -0.31 21.58 4.78
CA LEU A 247 0.15 22.94 5.07
C LEU A 247 -0.94 23.96 4.78
N ASP A 248 -1.00 25.02 5.57
CA ASP A 248 -1.84 26.18 5.29
C ASP A 248 -1.20 27.07 4.19
N PRO A 249 -1.88 28.14 3.72
CA PRO A 249 -1.33 29.06 2.72
C PRO A 249 -0.02 29.73 3.14
N ASP A 250 0.20 29.92 4.43
CA ASP A 250 1.41 30.53 5.00
C ASP A 250 2.55 29.50 5.19
N GLY A 251 2.29 28.23 4.88
CA GLY A 251 3.25 27.14 5.00
C GLY A 251 3.33 26.51 6.39
N ASN A 252 2.42 26.86 7.30
CA ASN A 252 2.36 26.25 8.62
C ASN A 252 1.66 24.88 8.57
N PRO A 253 2.05 23.96 9.47
CA PRO A 253 1.38 22.67 9.61
C PRO A 253 -0.09 22.82 9.99
N THR A 254 -0.97 22.03 9.35
CA THR A 254 -2.38 21.89 9.73
C THR A 254 -2.59 20.67 10.62
N ALA A 255 -3.79 20.53 11.22
CA ALA A 255 -4.15 19.31 11.96
C ALA A 255 -4.09 18.04 11.10
N ARG A 256 -4.30 18.14 9.77
CA ARG A 256 -4.14 17.01 8.84
C ARG A 256 -2.69 16.51 8.80
N LEU A 257 -1.70 17.39 8.99
CA LEU A 257 -0.30 16.96 9.06
C LEU A 257 -0.03 16.08 10.28
N ASP A 258 -0.64 16.37 11.42
CA ASP A 258 -0.44 15.55 12.64
C ASP A 258 -0.93 14.13 12.44
N ILE A 259 -2.04 13.94 11.74
CA ILE A 259 -2.57 12.61 11.38
C ILE A 259 -1.58 11.87 10.48
N VAL A 260 -1.09 12.52 9.42
CA VAL A 260 -0.16 11.86 8.48
C VAL A 260 1.23 11.64 9.07
N LYS A 261 1.67 12.47 10.02
CA LYS A 261 2.91 12.23 10.78
C LYS A 261 2.78 11.02 11.70
N ALA A 262 1.67 10.91 12.45
CA ALA A 262 1.42 9.77 13.33
C ALA A 262 1.47 8.45 12.55
N ALA A 263 0.99 8.47 11.30
CA ALA A 263 1.07 7.34 10.37
C ALA A 263 2.43 7.24 9.63
N ASP A 264 3.38 8.12 9.90
CA ASP A 264 4.69 8.20 9.23
C ASP A 264 4.56 8.26 7.69
N ILE A 265 3.55 8.98 7.18
CA ILE A 265 3.25 9.09 5.75
C ILE A 265 3.98 10.27 5.10
N ALA A 266 4.25 11.34 5.87
CA ALA A 266 4.84 12.57 5.34
C ALA A 266 5.98 13.10 6.22
N ARG A 267 6.93 13.77 5.57
CA ARG A 267 7.99 14.58 6.17
C ARG A 267 8.89 13.82 7.14
N LEU A 268 9.59 12.82 6.63
CA LEU A 268 10.71 12.19 7.36
C LEU A 268 11.78 13.24 7.71
N THR A 269 12.49 13.01 8.81
CA THR A 269 13.75 13.68 9.06
C THR A 269 14.78 13.29 8.01
N GLN A 270 15.82 14.09 7.82
CA GLN A 270 16.92 13.74 6.91
C GLN A 270 17.61 12.43 7.34
N GLU A 271 17.75 12.20 8.64
CA GLU A 271 18.33 10.99 9.19
C GLU A 271 17.49 9.74 8.86
N ASP A 272 16.17 9.78 9.09
CA ASP A 272 15.26 8.68 8.80
C ASP A 272 15.23 8.36 7.30
N TRP A 273 15.19 9.41 6.47
CA TRP A 273 15.22 9.25 5.02
C TRP A 273 16.54 8.60 4.57
N GLN A 274 17.67 9.06 5.07
CA GLN A 274 18.99 8.52 4.71
C GLN A 274 19.12 7.06 5.13
N LYS A 275 18.62 6.72 6.32
CA LYS A 275 18.61 5.33 6.82
C LYS A 275 17.85 4.38 5.88
N GLU A 276 16.66 4.78 5.43
CA GLU A 276 15.88 3.96 4.48
C GLU A 276 16.57 3.91 3.10
N ARG A 277 17.18 5.02 2.67
CA ARG A 277 17.98 5.10 1.44
C ARG A 277 19.16 4.12 1.46
N ASP A 278 19.90 4.09 2.56
CA ASP A 278 21.07 3.23 2.73
C ASP A 278 20.69 1.74 2.73
N LYS A 279 19.55 1.37 3.30
CA LYS A 279 19.01 0.00 3.18
C LYS A 279 18.82 -0.39 1.71
N MET A 280 18.27 0.50 0.89
CA MET A 280 18.07 0.22 -0.54
C MET A 280 19.40 0.11 -1.28
N VAL A 281 20.37 1.01 -1.01
CA VAL A 281 21.72 0.93 -1.57
C VAL A 281 22.39 -0.41 -1.22
N LYS A 282 22.31 -0.85 0.04
CA LYS A 282 22.81 -2.16 0.48
C LYS A 282 22.18 -3.32 -0.30
N THR A 283 20.85 -3.23 -0.54
CA THR A 283 20.13 -4.24 -1.32
C THR A 283 20.61 -4.27 -2.78
N CYS A 284 20.69 -3.12 -3.42
CA CYS A 284 21.20 -3.02 -4.80
C CYS A 284 22.63 -3.53 -4.93
N ASN A 285 23.47 -3.32 -3.91
CA ASN A 285 24.89 -3.70 -3.91
C ASN A 285 25.12 -5.23 -3.91
N GLN A 286 24.07 -6.02 -3.71
CA GLN A 286 24.19 -7.47 -3.90
C GLN A 286 24.48 -7.87 -5.36
N CYS A 287 24.16 -6.99 -6.32
CA CYS A 287 24.31 -7.24 -7.75
C CYS A 287 24.99 -6.09 -8.51
N HIS A 288 24.93 -4.87 -7.99
CA HIS A 288 25.42 -3.65 -8.63
C HIS A 288 26.49 -2.96 -7.77
N SER A 289 27.38 -2.19 -8.37
CA SER A 289 28.30 -1.36 -7.58
C SER A 289 27.54 -0.31 -6.77
N VAL A 290 28.07 0.08 -5.63
CA VAL A 290 27.48 1.13 -4.78
C VAL A 290 27.31 2.45 -5.55
N ASN A 291 28.28 2.83 -6.38
CA ASN A 291 28.21 4.04 -7.18
C ASN A 291 27.07 3.99 -8.21
N PHE A 292 26.92 2.85 -8.89
CA PHE A 292 25.79 2.65 -9.80
C PHE A 292 24.44 2.75 -9.07
N ALA A 293 24.30 2.04 -7.92
CA ALA A 293 23.08 2.06 -7.15
C ALA A 293 22.71 3.47 -6.68
N LYS A 294 23.69 4.25 -6.17
CA LYS A 294 23.47 5.63 -5.76
C LYS A 294 23.05 6.51 -6.93
N ALA A 295 23.73 6.40 -8.08
CA ALA A 295 23.41 7.18 -9.26
C ALA A 295 22.02 6.87 -9.82
N GLU A 296 21.59 5.61 -9.82
CA GLU A 296 20.24 5.24 -10.28
C GLU A 296 19.14 5.73 -9.32
N LEU A 297 19.38 5.69 -8.02
CA LEU A 297 18.43 6.24 -7.03
C LEU A 297 18.36 7.77 -7.12
N GLU A 298 19.46 8.46 -7.39
CA GLU A 298 19.50 9.91 -7.63
C GLU A 298 18.72 10.31 -8.88
N LYS A 299 18.79 9.53 -9.95
CA LYS A 299 17.92 9.74 -11.14
C LYS A 299 16.43 9.67 -10.75
N GLY A 300 16.06 8.77 -9.84
CA GLY A 300 14.72 8.72 -9.30
C GLY A 300 14.33 9.99 -8.56
N ASP A 301 15.22 10.54 -7.73
CA ASP A 301 14.98 11.80 -7.01
C ASP A 301 14.81 12.98 -7.97
N ASN A 302 15.65 13.04 -9.02
CA ASN A 302 15.53 14.04 -10.08
C ASN A 302 14.21 13.91 -10.84
N MET A 303 13.71 12.69 -11.02
CA MET A 303 12.40 12.46 -11.63
C MET A 303 11.24 12.92 -10.72
N ILE A 304 11.38 12.77 -9.40
CA ILE A 304 10.43 13.38 -8.44
C ILE A 304 10.46 14.89 -8.55
N LYS A 305 11.65 15.51 -8.62
CA LYS A 305 11.81 16.96 -8.77
C LYS A 305 11.08 17.48 -10.01
N GLU A 306 11.24 16.82 -11.15
CA GLU A 306 10.56 17.21 -12.40
C GLU A 306 9.05 16.98 -12.33
N ALA A 307 8.60 15.86 -11.77
CA ALA A 307 7.18 15.59 -11.56
C ALA A 307 6.53 16.59 -10.60
N ASP A 308 7.23 17.00 -9.53
CA ASP A 308 6.78 18.04 -8.61
C ASP A 308 6.67 19.41 -9.28
N ARG A 309 7.59 19.75 -10.18
CA ARG A 309 7.53 20.98 -10.96
C ARG A 309 6.26 21.04 -11.80
N LEU A 310 5.97 19.98 -12.57
CA LEU A 310 4.81 19.92 -13.45
C LEU A 310 3.48 19.97 -12.67
N ILE A 311 3.37 19.18 -11.61
CA ILE A 311 2.12 19.15 -10.84
C ILE A 311 1.90 20.45 -10.05
N ALA A 312 2.96 21.06 -9.51
CA ALA A 312 2.85 22.35 -8.82
C ALA A 312 2.36 23.46 -9.77
N GLU A 313 2.80 23.45 -11.02
CA GLU A 313 2.31 24.38 -12.04
C GLU A 313 0.82 24.16 -12.33
N ALA A 314 0.37 22.91 -12.45
CA ALA A 314 -1.04 22.56 -12.63
C ALA A 314 -1.88 22.99 -11.42
N ILE A 315 -1.40 22.73 -10.19
CA ILE A 315 -2.08 23.15 -8.94
C ILE A 315 -2.26 24.66 -8.92
N ARG A 316 -1.22 25.45 -9.21
CA ARG A 316 -1.28 26.91 -9.24
C ARG A 316 -2.27 27.42 -10.30
N THR A 317 -2.31 26.75 -11.47
CA THR A 317 -3.26 27.08 -12.54
C THR A 317 -4.70 26.90 -12.07
N VAL A 318 -5.03 25.76 -11.45
CA VAL A 318 -6.38 25.50 -10.94
C VAL A 318 -6.70 26.38 -9.73
N ALA A 319 -5.74 26.58 -8.81
CA ALA A 319 -5.91 27.49 -7.68
C ALA A 319 -6.24 28.91 -8.09
N SER A 320 -5.67 29.42 -9.22
CA SER A 320 -6.01 30.73 -9.72
C SER A 320 -7.47 30.85 -10.18
N LEU A 321 -8.09 29.77 -10.68
CA LEU A 321 -9.51 29.76 -11.04
C LEU A 321 -10.43 29.88 -9.81
N TYR A 322 -10.05 29.31 -8.68
CA TYR A 322 -10.75 29.53 -7.41
C TYR A 322 -10.60 30.98 -6.94
N LYS A 323 -9.37 31.52 -7.01
CA LYS A 323 -9.09 32.90 -6.61
C LYS A 323 -9.87 33.90 -7.46
N ASP A 324 -10.00 33.64 -8.75
CA ASP A 324 -10.72 34.49 -9.71
C ASP A 324 -12.27 34.31 -9.62
N GLY A 325 -12.76 33.42 -8.75
CA GLY A 325 -14.20 33.13 -8.59
C GLY A 325 -14.80 32.33 -9.76
N ILE A 326 -13.99 31.79 -10.64
CA ILE A 326 -14.43 31.00 -11.82
C ILE A 326 -14.81 29.58 -11.38
N LEU A 327 -14.12 29.02 -10.39
CA LEU A 327 -14.45 27.78 -9.74
C LEU A 327 -14.89 28.03 -8.29
N SER A 328 -15.88 27.28 -7.83
CA SER A 328 -16.30 27.24 -6.43
C SER A 328 -15.84 25.95 -5.77
N LYS A 329 -15.36 26.07 -4.54
CA LYS A 329 -15.02 24.90 -3.71
C LYS A 329 -16.23 24.44 -2.91
N PRO A 330 -16.33 23.14 -2.58
CA PRO A 330 -17.31 22.65 -1.61
C PRO A 330 -17.17 23.40 -0.26
N GLU A 331 -18.28 23.72 0.39
CA GLU A 331 -18.29 24.45 1.68
C GLU A 331 -17.47 23.75 2.78
N SER A 332 -17.44 22.41 2.73
CA SER A 332 -16.65 21.58 3.65
C SER A 332 -15.14 21.67 3.45
N TYR A 333 -14.68 22.22 2.32
CA TYR A 333 -13.26 22.31 1.98
C TYR A 333 -12.71 23.70 2.25
N THR A 334 -12.00 23.84 3.35
CA THR A 334 -11.52 25.14 3.86
C THR A 334 -10.15 25.57 3.32
N TYR A 335 -9.42 24.69 2.64
CA TYR A 335 -8.08 24.99 2.13
C TYR A 335 -8.12 25.87 0.87
N ALA A 336 -7.08 26.72 0.69
CA ALA A 336 -7.00 27.66 -0.44
C ALA A 336 -6.76 26.99 -1.79
N PHE A 337 -6.14 25.80 -1.79
CA PHE A 337 -5.78 25.07 -2.99
C PHE A 337 -6.83 24.03 -3.37
N PRO A 338 -6.83 23.51 -4.63
CA PRO A 338 -7.66 22.37 -4.99
C PRO A 338 -7.31 21.15 -4.14
N ASP A 339 -8.30 20.33 -3.79
CA ASP A 339 -8.09 19.11 -3.02
C ASP A 339 -7.59 17.98 -3.92
N LEU A 340 -6.32 17.62 -3.77
CA LEU A 340 -5.72 16.50 -4.51
C LEU A 340 -6.26 15.11 -4.09
N LEU A 341 -7.07 15.04 -3.04
CA LEU A 341 -7.62 13.79 -2.53
C LEU A 341 -9.11 13.59 -2.90
N THR A 342 -9.66 14.46 -3.78
CA THR A 342 -11.08 14.41 -4.16
C THR A 342 -11.43 13.22 -5.06
N PHE A 343 -10.45 12.46 -5.54
CA PHE A 343 -10.64 11.31 -6.44
C PHE A 343 -11.50 11.69 -7.67
N HIS A 344 -12.40 10.79 -8.09
CA HIS A 344 -13.27 11.02 -9.25
C HIS A 344 -14.48 11.95 -8.97
N ASP A 345 -14.61 12.43 -7.73
CA ASP A 345 -15.71 13.29 -7.32
C ASP A 345 -15.43 14.79 -7.60
N ALA A 346 -14.31 15.11 -8.23
CA ALA A 346 -14.00 16.46 -8.64
C ALA A 346 -15.11 16.99 -9.58
N PRO A 347 -15.71 18.16 -9.28
CA PRO A 347 -16.94 18.61 -9.93
C PRO A 347 -16.75 19.07 -11.38
N THR A 348 -15.52 19.46 -11.75
CA THR A 348 -15.24 19.98 -13.10
C THR A 348 -14.15 19.17 -13.81
N LEU A 349 -14.15 19.24 -15.15
CA LEU A 349 -13.17 18.55 -15.97
C LEU A 349 -11.73 18.99 -15.67
N VAL A 350 -11.50 20.26 -15.36
CA VAL A 350 -10.15 20.77 -15.06
C VAL A 350 -9.64 20.21 -13.73
N GLU A 351 -10.51 20.08 -12.73
CA GLU A 351 -10.19 19.46 -11.44
C GLU A 351 -9.95 17.96 -11.56
N GLN A 352 -10.79 17.26 -12.34
CA GLN A 352 -10.59 15.82 -12.63
C GLN A 352 -9.26 15.57 -13.34
N LYS A 353 -8.87 16.43 -14.30
CA LYS A 353 -7.56 16.32 -14.95
C LYS A 353 -6.39 16.57 -14.00
N LEU A 354 -6.53 17.51 -13.08
CA LEU A 354 -5.53 17.74 -12.02
C LEU A 354 -5.38 16.52 -11.11
N PHE A 355 -6.51 15.93 -10.70
CA PHE A 355 -6.53 14.72 -9.89
C PHE A 355 -5.82 13.54 -10.59
N VAL A 356 -6.16 13.26 -11.84
CA VAL A 356 -5.53 12.20 -12.65
C VAL A 356 -4.04 12.49 -12.84
N MET A 357 -3.68 13.74 -13.12
CA MET A 357 -2.27 14.14 -13.25
C MET A 357 -1.48 13.89 -11.96
N TYR A 358 -2.07 14.12 -10.79
CA TYR A 358 -1.43 13.90 -9.50
C TYR A 358 -1.33 12.42 -9.13
N LEU A 359 -2.46 11.70 -9.07
CA LEU A 359 -2.50 10.34 -8.55
C LEU A 359 -2.14 9.26 -9.57
N GLU A 360 -2.28 9.53 -10.86
CA GLU A 360 -1.95 8.56 -11.89
C GLU A 360 -0.61 8.86 -12.53
N TYR A 361 -0.48 9.99 -13.23
CA TYR A 361 0.68 10.26 -14.08
C TYR A 361 1.93 10.61 -13.28
N ARG A 362 1.80 11.44 -12.23
CA ARG A 362 2.92 11.75 -11.34
C ARG A 362 3.44 10.49 -10.63
N MET A 363 2.52 9.63 -10.15
CA MET A 363 2.90 8.38 -9.48
C MET A 363 3.67 7.46 -10.45
N ARG A 364 3.20 7.30 -11.66
CA ARG A 364 3.86 6.49 -12.69
C ARG A 364 5.22 7.04 -13.07
N THR A 365 5.40 8.35 -13.06
CA THR A 365 6.66 9.01 -13.40
C THR A 365 7.80 8.58 -12.49
N PHE A 366 7.67 8.77 -11.17
CA PHE A 366 8.76 8.47 -10.27
C PHE A 366 8.78 6.98 -9.85
N GLN A 367 7.63 6.36 -9.65
CA GLN A 367 7.59 4.93 -9.29
C GLN A 367 8.17 4.06 -10.41
N GLY A 368 7.86 4.36 -11.68
CA GLY A 368 8.45 3.68 -12.82
C GLY A 368 9.97 3.76 -12.83
N THR A 369 10.54 4.92 -12.49
CA THR A 369 11.99 5.11 -12.40
C THR A 369 12.59 4.26 -11.28
N PHE A 370 11.99 4.25 -10.08
CA PHE A 370 12.47 3.43 -8.98
C PHE A 370 12.29 1.91 -9.20
N HIS A 371 11.39 1.51 -10.09
CA HIS A 371 11.26 0.12 -10.52
C HIS A 371 12.13 -0.23 -11.75
N ALA A 372 13.10 0.64 -12.08
CA ALA A 372 14.03 0.47 -13.20
C ALA A 372 13.32 0.25 -14.54
N ASN A 373 12.21 0.96 -14.75
CA ASN A 373 11.41 0.91 -15.97
C ASN A 373 11.30 2.30 -16.62
N PRO A 374 12.32 2.71 -17.40
CA PRO A 374 12.36 4.04 -18.00
C PRO A 374 11.25 4.27 -19.03
N ASP A 375 10.84 3.24 -19.75
CA ASP A 375 9.75 3.33 -20.72
C ASP A 375 8.41 3.63 -20.01
N TYR A 376 8.14 2.95 -18.92
CA TYR A 376 6.96 3.20 -18.11
C TYR A 376 6.96 4.61 -17.51
N ALA A 377 8.08 5.03 -16.94
CA ALA A 377 8.24 6.36 -16.36
C ALA A 377 8.06 7.48 -17.41
N LEU A 378 8.62 7.29 -18.62
CA LEU A 378 8.57 8.29 -19.68
C LEU A 378 7.16 8.37 -20.31
N TRP A 379 6.63 7.25 -20.84
CA TRP A 379 5.42 7.28 -21.67
C TRP A 379 4.13 7.29 -20.86
N TYR A 380 4.04 6.47 -19.84
CA TYR A 380 2.83 6.40 -19.00
C TYR A 380 2.82 7.44 -17.87
N GLY A 381 4.00 7.97 -17.52
CA GLY A 381 4.17 8.98 -16.48
C GLY A 381 4.37 10.37 -17.06
N TRP A 382 5.62 10.75 -17.33
CA TRP A 382 6.05 12.11 -17.65
C TRP A 382 5.35 12.70 -18.88
N SER A 383 5.30 11.98 -20.00
CA SER A 383 4.62 12.46 -21.23
C SER A 383 3.14 12.72 -20.99
N SER A 384 2.50 11.87 -20.18
CA SER A 384 1.11 12.06 -19.79
C SER A 384 0.91 13.27 -18.87
N MET A 385 1.87 13.56 -17.97
CA MET A 385 1.86 14.80 -17.17
C MET A 385 1.98 16.04 -18.04
N GLN A 386 2.87 16.06 -19.03
CA GLN A 386 3.03 17.19 -19.95
C GLN A 386 1.73 17.46 -20.71
N ARG A 387 1.09 16.42 -21.24
CA ARG A 387 -0.19 16.54 -21.94
C ARG A 387 -1.28 17.08 -21.00
N ALA A 388 -1.41 16.49 -19.79
CA ALA A 388 -2.41 16.94 -18.83
C ALA A 388 -2.21 18.40 -18.42
N LEU A 389 -0.97 18.85 -18.20
CA LEU A 389 -0.67 20.25 -17.91
C LEU A 389 -1.10 21.17 -19.04
N THR A 390 -0.85 20.78 -20.30
CA THR A 390 -1.28 21.55 -21.48
C THR A 390 -2.80 21.66 -21.54
N GLU A 391 -3.50 20.54 -21.31
CA GLU A 391 -4.97 20.50 -21.29
C GLU A 391 -5.56 21.33 -20.15
N ILE A 392 -4.96 21.27 -18.95
CA ILE A 392 -5.38 22.09 -17.79
C ILE A 392 -5.24 23.60 -18.11
N LYS A 393 -4.11 24.00 -18.69
CA LYS A 393 -3.89 25.40 -19.09
C LYS A 393 -4.88 25.87 -20.16
N TYR A 394 -5.16 25.02 -21.15
CA TYR A 394 -6.15 25.32 -22.19
C TYR A 394 -7.54 25.50 -21.59
N LEU A 395 -8.01 24.55 -20.76
CA LEU A 395 -9.29 24.63 -20.09
C LEU A 395 -9.41 25.87 -19.20
N ALA A 396 -8.36 26.19 -18.45
CA ALA A 396 -8.33 27.38 -17.60
C ALA A 396 -8.46 28.68 -18.43
N GLY A 397 -7.85 28.71 -19.64
CA GLY A 397 -7.99 29.80 -20.59
C GLY A 397 -9.43 29.97 -21.10
N GLU A 398 -10.05 28.88 -21.54
CA GLU A 398 -11.44 28.85 -22.01
C GLU A 398 -12.44 29.28 -20.92
N MET A 399 -12.21 28.85 -19.68
CA MET A 399 -13.07 29.22 -18.54
C MET A 399 -13.00 30.72 -18.20
N ARG A 400 -11.87 31.38 -18.45
CA ARG A 400 -11.70 32.83 -18.26
C ARG A 400 -12.35 33.69 -19.32
N GLN A 401 -12.66 33.11 -20.49
CA GLN A 401 -13.27 33.83 -21.62
C GLN A 401 -14.80 33.79 -21.56
N LYS A 402 -15.38 32.92 -20.75
CA LYS A 402 -16.81 32.77 -20.52
C LYS A 402 -17.30 33.66 -19.37
#